data_36390099f13c139f084ee50b6add9d47
#
_entry.id   36390099f13c139f084ee50b6add9d47
#
_cell.length_a   1.000
_cell.length_b   1.000
_cell.length_c   1.000
_cell.angle_alpha   90.00
_cell.angle_beta   90.00
_cell.angle_gamma   90.00
#
_symmetry.space_group_name_H-M   'P 1'
#
loop_
_entity.id
_entity.type
_entity.pdbx_description
1 polymer ?
#
loop_
_entity_poly.entity_id
_entity_poly.type
_entity_poly.pdbx_seq_one_letter_code
_entity_poly.pdbx_strand_id
1 'polypeptide(L)'
;MAKIKKRKNVKKTTSSISKTESKKTTKRTLKKNAVMLPFIIVAIALTILTLIILGLDFAILVAALLAIVLCFIAMLNNIKNNKRRRRVMNTVLILLLTFAIIGVVGFCAFIIYIKSVADPKFKTSKLNTSEISILYDKDDRPFAELGSEQREKVTYEELPQVLVDAIIATEDSRYYSHNGFDTPRFIRAALGQLIGRSDAGGASTLSMQVVKNSFTDAKATSGIGGIIRKFEDIYLAVYKLEKKYTKEQIIEYYVNNHFLGGNIYGVEEASQAYFGKSYLI
;
A
#
# COMPACT_ATOMS: atom_id res chain seq x y z
N MET A 1 12.73 -79.97 -18.78
CA MET A 1 12.07 -78.87 -19.56
C MET A 1 10.94 -78.14 -18.83
N ALA A 2 10.24 -78.71 -17.86
CA ALA A 2 9.12 -78.10 -17.17
C ALA A 2 9.50 -76.89 -16.27
N LYS A 3 10.69 -76.90 -15.63
CA LYS A 3 11.14 -75.83 -14.72
C LYS A 3 11.48 -74.49 -15.46
N ILE A 4 11.87 -74.50 -16.70
CA ILE A 4 12.22 -73.35 -17.53
C ILE A 4 10.95 -72.65 -18.05
N LYS A 5 9.88 -73.44 -18.39
CA LYS A 5 8.59 -72.86 -18.79
C LYS A 5 7.88 -72.07 -17.64
N LYS A 6 7.98 -72.58 -16.40
CA LYS A 6 7.40 -71.93 -15.24
C LYS A 6 8.09 -70.55 -14.89
N ARG A 7 9.41 -70.42 -15.06
CA ARG A 7 10.17 -69.19 -14.87
C ARG A 7 9.87 -68.15 -15.95
N LYS A 8 9.60 -68.53 -17.21
CA LYS A 8 9.23 -67.57 -18.27
C LYS A 8 7.82 -67.02 -18.10
N ASN A 9 6.87 -67.80 -17.61
CA ASN A 9 5.51 -67.32 -17.32
C ASN A 9 5.47 -66.39 -16.11
N VAL A 10 6.21 -66.66 -15.05
CA VAL A 10 6.27 -65.73 -13.86
C VAL A 10 6.90 -64.38 -14.25
N LYS A 11 7.96 -64.37 -15.08
CA LYS A 11 8.54 -63.09 -15.57
C LYS A 11 7.62 -62.28 -16.48
N LYS A 12 6.79 -62.96 -17.32
CA LYS A 12 5.79 -62.26 -18.15
C LYS A 12 4.65 -61.68 -17.32
N THR A 13 4.20 -62.39 -16.30
CA THR A 13 3.13 -61.91 -15.41
C THR A 13 3.58 -60.74 -14.53
N THR A 14 4.79 -60.79 -13.99
CA THR A 14 5.39 -59.67 -13.22
C THR A 14 5.64 -58.43 -14.08
N SER A 15 6.07 -58.57 -15.32
CA SER A 15 6.27 -57.42 -16.22
C SER A 15 4.96 -56.80 -16.71
N SER A 16 3.88 -57.58 -16.85
CA SER A 16 2.55 -57.05 -17.20
C SER A 16 1.89 -56.35 -16.02
N ILE A 17 2.07 -56.85 -14.80
CA ILE A 17 1.56 -56.22 -13.56
C ILE A 17 2.28 -54.87 -13.31
N SER A 18 3.61 -54.82 -13.45
CA SER A 18 4.37 -53.58 -13.28
C SER A 18 4.02 -52.52 -14.32
N LYS A 19 3.78 -52.90 -15.59
CA LYS A 19 3.30 -51.98 -16.63
C LYS A 19 1.88 -51.47 -16.38
N THR A 20 1.01 -52.28 -15.82
CA THR A 20 -0.38 -51.90 -15.50
C THR A 20 -0.44 -50.96 -14.27
N GLU A 21 0.41 -51.19 -13.26
CA GLU A 21 0.56 -50.31 -12.11
C GLU A 21 1.19 -48.97 -12.50
N SER A 22 2.24 -48.95 -13.32
CA SER A 22 2.84 -47.73 -13.85
C SER A 22 1.84 -46.91 -14.65
N LYS A 23 1.04 -47.49 -15.54
CA LYS A 23 -0.03 -46.79 -16.28
C LYS A 23 -1.15 -46.27 -15.38
N LYS A 24 -1.52 -47.00 -14.31
CA LYS A 24 -2.50 -46.51 -13.31
C LYS A 24 -1.96 -45.36 -12.51
N THR A 25 -0.68 -45.38 -12.15
CA THR A 25 -0.02 -44.28 -11.39
C THR A 25 0.08 -43.03 -12.26
N THR A 26 0.51 -43.17 -13.53
CA THR A 26 0.60 -42.03 -14.47
C THR A 26 -0.78 -41.44 -14.76
N LYS A 27 -1.82 -42.23 -14.99
CA LYS A 27 -3.20 -41.69 -15.14
C LYS A 27 -3.75 -41.02 -13.89
N ARG A 28 -3.37 -41.47 -12.68
CA ARG A 28 -3.75 -40.81 -11.43
C ARG A 28 -3.04 -39.47 -11.23
N THR A 29 -1.77 -39.36 -11.61
CA THR A 29 -0.97 -38.13 -11.55
C THR A 29 -1.49 -37.11 -12.56
N LEU A 30 -1.75 -37.52 -13.79
CA LEU A 30 -2.36 -36.65 -14.83
C LEU A 30 -3.74 -36.14 -14.40
N LYS A 31 -4.59 -36.97 -13.78
CA LYS A 31 -5.91 -36.56 -13.29
C LYS A 31 -5.83 -35.61 -12.07
N LYS A 32 -4.76 -35.70 -11.25
CA LYS A 32 -4.49 -34.78 -10.16
C LYS A 32 -4.06 -33.41 -10.66
N ASN A 33 -3.18 -33.36 -11.65
CA ASN A 33 -2.66 -32.12 -12.22
C ASN A 33 -3.74 -31.38 -13.04
N ALA A 34 -4.65 -32.08 -13.69
CA ALA A 34 -5.77 -31.52 -14.44
C ALA A 34 -6.74 -30.72 -13.55
N VAL A 35 -6.88 -31.08 -12.26
CA VAL A 35 -7.75 -30.34 -11.32
C VAL A 35 -7.10 -29.03 -10.84
N MET A 36 -5.76 -29.00 -10.75
CA MET A 36 -5.05 -27.78 -10.29
C MET A 36 -4.78 -26.79 -11.42
N LEU A 37 -4.78 -27.23 -12.67
CA LEU A 37 -4.44 -26.37 -13.81
C LEU A 37 -5.31 -25.10 -13.93
N PRO A 38 -6.66 -25.15 -13.82
CA PRO A 38 -7.48 -23.95 -13.89
C PRO A 38 -7.17 -22.96 -12.77
N PHE A 39 -6.86 -23.43 -11.55
CA PHE A 39 -6.49 -22.55 -10.44
C PHE A 39 -5.15 -21.86 -10.65
N ILE A 40 -4.19 -22.55 -11.23
CA ILE A 40 -2.88 -21.97 -11.60
C ILE A 40 -3.07 -20.90 -12.68
N ILE A 41 -3.90 -21.16 -13.70
CA ILE A 41 -4.18 -20.21 -14.77
C ILE A 41 -4.83 -18.93 -14.20
N VAL A 42 -5.83 -19.08 -13.33
CA VAL A 42 -6.50 -17.93 -12.68
C VAL A 42 -5.52 -17.16 -11.80
N ALA A 43 -4.64 -17.83 -11.04
CA ALA A 43 -3.63 -17.20 -10.21
C ALA A 43 -2.65 -16.36 -11.05
N ILE A 44 -2.16 -16.93 -12.17
CA ILE A 44 -1.28 -16.22 -13.11
C ILE A 44 -2.01 -15.01 -13.73
N ALA A 45 -3.24 -15.19 -14.19
CA ALA A 45 -4.02 -14.11 -14.78
C ALA A 45 -4.25 -12.95 -13.80
N LEU A 46 -4.59 -13.25 -12.53
CA LEU A 46 -4.73 -12.24 -11.47
C LEU A 46 -3.41 -11.53 -11.16
N THR A 47 -2.29 -12.26 -11.15
CA THR A 47 -0.97 -11.65 -10.92
C THR A 47 -0.58 -10.71 -12.07
N ILE A 48 -0.84 -11.09 -13.33
CA ILE A 48 -0.61 -10.24 -14.49
C ILE A 48 -1.52 -9.01 -14.44
N LEU A 49 -2.78 -9.17 -14.09
CA LEU A 49 -3.74 -8.07 -13.98
C LEU A 49 -3.28 -7.06 -12.90
N THR A 50 -2.84 -7.55 -11.74
CA THR A 50 -2.33 -6.67 -10.68
C THR A 50 -1.03 -5.98 -11.07
N LEU A 51 -0.15 -6.63 -11.82
CA LEU A 51 1.07 -6.03 -12.35
C LEU A 51 0.75 -4.84 -13.27
N ILE A 52 -0.24 -4.99 -14.15
CA ILE A 52 -0.64 -3.95 -15.10
C ILE A 52 -1.30 -2.77 -14.39
N ILE A 53 -2.16 -3.03 -13.40
CA ILE A 53 -2.98 -2.00 -12.76
C ILE A 53 -2.26 -1.31 -11.61
N LEU A 54 -1.56 -2.05 -10.76
CA LEU A 54 -1.04 -1.60 -9.46
C LEU A 54 0.50 -1.60 -9.37
N GLY A 55 1.18 -2.13 -10.40
CA GLY A 55 2.64 -2.21 -10.42
C GLY A 55 3.22 -3.44 -9.71
N LEU A 56 4.56 -3.50 -9.69
CA LEU A 56 5.33 -4.68 -9.32
C LEU A 56 5.13 -5.10 -7.85
N ASP A 57 5.11 -4.15 -6.92
CA ASP A 57 5.04 -4.44 -5.49
C ASP A 57 3.76 -5.15 -5.09
N PHE A 58 2.62 -4.70 -5.63
CA PHE A 58 1.33 -5.34 -5.41
C PHE A 58 1.21 -6.69 -6.12
N ALA A 59 1.79 -6.82 -7.32
CA ALA A 59 1.81 -8.09 -8.05
C ALA A 59 2.58 -9.16 -7.28
N ILE A 60 3.71 -8.81 -6.65
CA ILE A 60 4.49 -9.72 -5.80
C ILE A 60 3.68 -10.16 -4.57
N LEU A 61 2.99 -9.24 -3.91
CA LEU A 61 2.13 -9.56 -2.76
C LEU A 61 1.02 -10.55 -3.13
N VAL A 62 0.33 -10.29 -4.23
CA VAL A 62 -0.75 -11.17 -4.73
C VAL A 62 -0.20 -12.52 -5.15
N ALA A 63 0.94 -12.56 -5.84
CA ALA A 63 1.60 -13.80 -6.21
C ALA A 63 1.98 -14.64 -4.97
N ALA A 64 2.53 -14.02 -3.93
CA ALA A 64 2.88 -14.67 -2.68
C ALA A 64 1.66 -15.26 -1.97
N LEU A 65 0.57 -14.51 -1.85
CA LEU A 65 -0.69 -14.99 -1.27
C LEU A 65 -1.27 -16.17 -2.04
N LEU A 66 -1.29 -16.09 -3.37
CA LEU A 66 -1.77 -17.17 -4.21
C LEU A 66 -0.88 -18.41 -4.14
N ALA A 67 0.45 -18.24 -4.05
CA ALA A 67 1.40 -19.34 -3.85
C ALA A 67 1.17 -20.05 -2.51
N ILE A 68 0.93 -19.33 -1.42
CA ILE A 68 0.59 -19.89 -0.11
C ILE A 68 -0.69 -20.73 -0.19
N VAL A 69 -1.73 -20.23 -0.84
CA VAL A 69 -3.00 -20.97 -1.04
C VAL A 69 -2.76 -22.24 -1.86
N LEU A 70 -1.99 -22.17 -2.95
CA LEU A 70 -1.67 -23.32 -3.78
C LEU A 70 -0.84 -24.37 -3.03
N CYS A 71 0.16 -23.96 -2.23
CA CYS A 71 0.94 -24.85 -1.36
C CYS A 71 0.05 -25.53 -0.32
N PHE A 72 -0.87 -24.81 0.29
CA PHE A 72 -1.83 -25.36 1.24
C PHE A 72 -2.77 -26.39 0.57
N ILE A 73 -3.24 -26.12 -0.65
CA ILE A 73 -4.01 -27.05 -1.46
C ILE A 73 -3.20 -28.32 -1.76
N ALA A 74 -1.93 -28.18 -2.15
CA ALA A 74 -1.05 -29.30 -2.44
C ALA A 74 -0.78 -30.17 -1.20
N MET A 75 -0.55 -29.55 -0.05
CA MET A 75 -0.35 -30.20 1.24
C MET A 75 -1.58 -31.03 1.64
N LEU A 76 -2.77 -30.47 1.51
CA LEU A 76 -4.02 -31.17 1.87
C LEU A 76 -4.38 -32.28 0.88
N ASN A 77 -4.01 -32.19 -0.39
CA ASN A 77 -4.16 -33.29 -1.36
C ASN A 77 -3.28 -34.50 -1.05
N ASN A 78 -2.26 -34.32 -0.21
CA ASN A 78 -1.36 -35.40 0.21
C ASN A 78 -1.88 -36.22 1.42
N ILE A 79 -2.93 -35.74 2.09
CA ILE A 79 -3.53 -36.45 3.23
C ILE A 79 -4.33 -37.66 2.74
N LYS A 80 -3.76 -38.84 2.97
CA LYS A 80 -4.11 -40.13 2.34
C LYS A 80 -5.29 -40.86 3.01
N ASN A 81 -6.24 -40.25 3.72
CA ASN A 81 -7.26 -41.02 4.42
C ASN A 81 -8.70 -40.49 4.29
N ASN A 82 -9.61 -41.43 3.92
CA ASN A 82 -11.07 -41.38 3.96
C ASN A 82 -11.78 -40.49 2.92
N LYS A 83 -12.56 -41.12 2.00
CA LYS A 83 -13.30 -40.44 0.91
C LYS A 83 -14.20 -39.28 1.37
N ARG A 84 -14.79 -39.36 2.56
CA ARG A 84 -15.65 -38.30 3.14
C ARG A 84 -14.83 -37.10 3.60
N ARG A 85 -13.72 -37.31 4.32
CA ARG A 85 -12.79 -36.26 4.75
C ARG A 85 -12.19 -35.51 3.55
N ARG A 86 -11.87 -36.22 2.48
CA ARG A 86 -11.33 -35.62 1.24
C ARG A 86 -12.36 -34.75 0.53
N ARG A 87 -13.67 -35.11 0.50
CA ARG A 87 -14.71 -34.26 -0.09
C ARG A 87 -14.91 -32.98 0.73
N VAL A 88 -15.07 -33.09 2.05
CA VAL A 88 -15.20 -31.92 2.92
C VAL A 88 -14.00 -30.98 2.79
N MET A 89 -12.79 -31.53 2.80
CA MET A 89 -11.56 -30.75 2.65
C MET A 89 -11.49 -30.01 1.31
N ASN A 90 -11.83 -30.66 0.20
CA ASN A 90 -11.86 -30.03 -1.11
C ASN A 90 -12.92 -28.90 -1.17
N THR A 91 -14.09 -29.10 -0.54
CA THR A 91 -15.12 -28.04 -0.46
C THR A 91 -14.62 -26.84 0.32
N VAL A 92 -14.01 -27.05 1.50
CA VAL A 92 -13.42 -25.95 2.31
C VAL A 92 -12.35 -25.22 1.53
N LEU A 93 -11.48 -25.93 0.81
CA LEU A 93 -10.45 -25.30 -0.03
C LEU A 93 -11.01 -24.47 -1.16
N ILE A 94 -12.03 -24.98 -1.85
CA ILE A 94 -12.71 -24.22 -2.92
C ILE A 94 -13.31 -22.95 -2.33
N LEU A 95 -13.97 -23.03 -1.18
CA LEU A 95 -14.54 -21.86 -0.50
C LEU A 95 -13.46 -20.85 -0.09
N LEU A 96 -12.35 -21.29 0.49
CA LEU A 96 -11.23 -20.42 0.86
C LEU A 96 -10.62 -19.73 -0.38
N LEU A 97 -10.40 -20.50 -1.46
CA LEU A 97 -9.86 -19.94 -2.70
C LEU A 97 -10.83 -18.94 -3.34
N THR A 98 -12.13 -19.26 -3.37
CA THR A 98 -13.15 -18.34 -3.87
C THR A 98 -13.17 -17.05 -3.05
N PHE A 99 -13.09 -17.15 -1.74
CA PHE A 99 -13.03 -15.98 -0.85
C PHE A 99 -11.76 -15.15 -1.09
N ALA A 100 -10.61 -15.81 -1.26
CA ALA A 100 -9.36 -15.12 -1.58
C ALA A 100 -9.43 -14.39 -2.93
N ILE A 101 -10.01 -15.00 -3.97
CA ILE A 101 -10.21 -14.37 -5.29
C ILE A 101 -11.13 -13.15 -5.16
N ILE A 102 -12.25 -13.27 -4.46
CA ILE A 102 -13.18 -12.16 -4.22
C ILE A 102 -12.45 -11.02 -3.48
N GLY A 103 -11.64 -11.36 -2.47
CA GLY A 103 -10.82 -10.37 -1.74
C GLY A 103 -9.85 -9.62 -2.63
N VAL A 104 -9.12 -10.33 -3.50
CA VAL A 104 -8.18 -9.71 -4.45
C VAL A 104 -8.92 -8.82 -5.45
N VAL A 105 -10.00 -9.30 -6.06
CA VAL A 105 -10.79 -8.50 -7.00
C VAL A 105 -11.37 -7.26 -6.33
N GLY A 106 -11.91 -7.41 -5.11
CA GLY A 106 -12.43 -6.28 -4.33
C GLY A 106 -11.34 -5.26 -3.99
N PHE A 107 -10.14 -5.72 -3.61
CA PHE A 107 -9.00 -4.86 -3.35
C PHE A 107 -8.54 -4.10 -4.60
N CYS A 108 -8.43 -4.77 -5.75
CA CYS A 108 -8.10 -4.12 -7.02
C CYS A 108 -9.15 -3.06 -7.40
N ALA A 109 -10.44 -3.39 -7.28
CA ALA A 109 -11.51 -2.44 -7.53
C ALA A 109 -11.44 -1.23 -6.58
N PHE A 110 -11.12 -1.47 -5.31
CA PHE A 110 -10.92 -0.40 -4.32
C PHE A 110 -9.77 0.52 -4.68
N ILE A 111 -8.62 0.00 -5.10
CA ILE A 111 -7.49 0.83 -5.52
C ILE A 111 -7.81 1.63 -6.80
N ILE A 112 -8.53 1.04 -7.77
CA ILE A 112 -8.99 1.76 -8.97
C ILE A 112 -9.94 2.89 -8.56
N TYR A 113 -10.84 2.65 -7.61
CA TYR A 113 -11.71 3.67 -7.05
C TYR A 113 -10.92 4.80 -6.39
N ILE A 114 -9.97 4.48 -5.50
CA ILE A 114 -9.10 5.48 -4.85
C ILE A 114 -8.38 6.33 -5.90
N LYS A 115 -7.78 5.69 -6.91
CA LYS A 115 -7.11 6.37 -8.01
C LYS A 115 -8.07 7.33 -8.74
N SER A 116 -9.27 6.90 -9.08
CA SER A 116 -10.24 7.70 -9.82
C SER A 116 -10.72 8.94 -9.05
N VAL A 117 -10.79 8.85 -7.72
CA VAL A 117 -11.19 9.96 -6.83
C VAL A 117 -10.00 10.88 -6.50
N ALA A 118 -8.81 10.32 -6.31
CA ALA A 118 -7.64 11.06 -5.87
C ALA A 118 -6.95 11.82 -7.03
N ASP A 119 -6.82 11.23 -8.23
CA ASP A 119 -6.13 11.85 -9.37
C ASP A 119 -6.63 13.27 -9.70
N PRO A 120 -7.94 13.54 -9.78
CA PRO A 120 -8.44 14.89 -10.06
C PRO A 120 -8.13 15.93 -8.97
N LYS A 121 -7.87 15.48 -7.73
CA LYS A 121 -7.57 16.36 -6.60
C LYS A 121 -6.14 16.89 -6.64
N PHE A 122 -5.21 16.16 -7.27
CA PHE A 122 -3.80 16.52 -7.36
C PHE A 122 -3.57 17.64 -8.36
N LYS A 123 -3.71 18.87 -7.90
CA LYS A 123 -3.42 20.10 -8.65
C LYS A 123 -2.21 20.76 -8.05
N THR A 124 -1.10 20.87 -8.80
CA THR A 124 0.15 21.48 -8.33
C THR A 124 0.00 22.92 -7.87
N SER A 125 -0.97 23.66 -8.42
CA SER A 125 -1.31 25.01 -7.96
C SER A 125 -1.76 25.07 -6.50
N LYS A 126 -2.24 23.97 -5.93
CA LYS A 126 -2.63 23.90 -4.51
C LYS A 126 -1.44 23.73 -3.55
N LEU A 127 -0.27 23.34 -4.04
CA LEU A 127 0.95 23.31 -3.25
C LEU A 127 1.55 24.73 -3.11
N ASN A 128 1.44 25.50 -4.19
CA ASN A 128 1.82 26.91 -4.21
C ASN A 128 0.60 27.74 -3.86
N THR A 129 0.30 27.82 -2.56
CA THR A 129 -0.77 28.67 -2.06
C THR A 129 -0.49 30.14 -2.32
N SER A 130 -1.57 30.89 -2.55
CA SER A 130 -1.50 32.32 -2.85
C SER A 130 -0.82 33.07 -1.73
N GLU A 131 0.10 33.94 -2.07
CA GLU A 131 0.66 34.94 -1.16
C GLU A 131 -0.41 35.95 -0.79
N ILE A 132 -0.24 36.60 0.36
CA ILE A 132 -1.07 37.74 0.80
C ILE A 132 -0.88 38.87 -0.20
N SER A 133 -1.94 39.53 -0.60
CA SER A 133 -1.83 40.78 -1.36
C SER A 133 -1.63 41.94 -0.35
N ILE A 134 -0.45 42.54 -0.37
CA ILE A 134 -0.15 43.71 0.46
C ILE A 134 -0.54 44.95 -0.32
N LEU A 135 -1.36 45.80 0.31
CA LEU A 135 -1.70 47.11 -0.20
C LEU A 135 -0.71 48.16 0.33
N TYR A 136 -0.16 48.92 -0.57
CA TYR A 136 0.78 50.00 -0.27
C TYR A 136 0.10 51.36 -0.44
N ASP A 137 0.49 52.32 0.38
CA ASP A 137 0.08 53.72 0.21
C ASP A 137 0.87 54.39 -0.91
N LYS A 138 0.58 55.69 -1.15
CA LYS A 138 1.28 56.52 -2.17
C LYS A 138 2.80 56.68 -1.92
N ASP A 139 3.26 56.38 -0.72
CA ASP A 139 4.65 56.52 -0.25
C ASP A 139 5.33 55.15 -0.12
N ASP A 140 4.76 54.08 -0.80
CA ASP A 140 5.20 52.70 -0.77
C ASP A 140 5.24 52.06 0.65
N ARG A 141 4.39 52.55 1.57
CA ARG A 141 4.25 51.96 2.90
C ARG A 141 3.11 50.97 2.91
N PRO A 142 3.34 49.72 3.41
CA PRO A 142 2.25 48.77 3.56
C PRO A 142 1.23 49.28 4.57
N PHE A 143 -0.05 49.31 4.18
CA PHE A 143 -1.11 49.78 5.06
C PHE A 143 -2.23 48.76 5.28
N ALA A 144 -2.34 47.75 4.43
CA ALA A 144 -3.31 46.68 4.61
C ALA A 144 -2.88 45.41 3.91
N GLU A 145 -3.26 44.31 4.50
CA GLU A 145 -3.07 42.96 3.93
C GLU A 145 -4.42 42.38 3.52
N LEU A 146 -4.53 41.94 2.29
CA LEU A 146 -5.72 41.29 1.75
C LEU A 146 -5.46 39.80 1.56
N GLY A 147 -6.05 38.98 2.40
CA GLY A 147 -6.01 37.53 2.33
C GLY A 147 -6.78 36.91 3.49
N SER A 148 -7.38 35.74 3.23
CA SER A 148 -8.04 34.97 4.29
C SER A 148 -7.05 34.13 5.13
N GLU A 149 -5.83 34.01 4.66
CA GLU A 149 -4.76 33.20 5.27
C GLU A 149 -3.47 34.03 5.28
N GLN A 150 -2.86 34.16 6.44
CA GLN A 150 -1.57 34.79 6.59
C GLN A 150 -0.47 33.81 6.31
N ARG A 151 0.37 34.09 5.30
CA ARG A 151 1.45 33.22 4.84
C ARG A 151 2.62 34.03 4.32
N GLU A 152 3.79 33.76 4.85
CA GLU A 152 5.05 34.18 4.31
C GLU A 152 5.82 32.90 3.89
N LYS A 153 6.20 32.84 2.60
CA LYS A 153 6.85 31.64 2.05
C LYS A 153 8.34 31.68 2.31
N VAL A 154 8.84 30.52 2.64
CA VAL A 154 10.28 30.26 2.80
C VAL A 154 10.72 29.15 1.87
N THR A 155 11.91 29.25 1.32
CA THR A 155 12.54 28.20 0.51
C THR A 155 13.25 27.20 1.42
N TYR A 156 13.52 25.98 0.92
CA TYR A 156 14.23 24.97 1.70
C TYR A 156 15.64 25.44 2.12
N GLU A 157 16.31 26.20 1.26
CA GLU A 157 17.66 26.74 1.49
C GLU A 157 17.71 27.76 2.63
N GLU A 158 16.60 28.45 2.91
CA GLU A 158 16.46 29.41 4.01
C GLU A 158 16.17 28.72 5.35
N LEU A 159 15.79 27.42 5.34
CA LEU A 159 15.47 26.72 6.57
C LEU A 159 16.71 26.39 7.40
N PRO A 160 16.76 26.76 8.68
CA PRO A 160 17.81 26.27 9.56
C PRO A 160 17.79 24.73 9.65
N GLN A 161 18.96 24.10 9.54
CA GLN A 161 19.05 22.64 9.59
C GLN A 161 18.46 22.06 10.88
N VAL A 162 18.59 22.77 12.00
CA VAL A 162 18.01 22.36 13.29
C VAL A 162 16.48 22.27 13.24
N LEU A 163 15.82 23.14 12.49
CA LEU A 163 14.37 23.10 12.30
C LEU A 163 13.96 21.89 11.45
N VAL A 164 14.68 21.65 10.35
CA VAL A 164 14.47 20.47 9.48
C VAL A 164 14.64 19.18 10.28
N ASP A 165 15.72 19.07 11.06
CA ASP A 165 16.01 17.90 11.88
C ASP A 165 14.96 17.68 12.96
N ALA A 166 14.48 18.77 13.61
CA ALA A 166 13.43 18.70 14.61
C ALA A 166 12.10 18.19 14.02
N ILE A 167 11.70 18.69 12.84
CA ILE A 167 10.50 18.24 12.12
C ILE A 167 10.62 16.76 11.78
N ILE A 168 11.74 16.35 11.19
CA ILE A 168 11.96 14.95 10.79
C ILE A 168 11.97 14.04 12.02
N ALA A 169 12.64 14.42 13.09
CA ALA A 169 12.73 13.62 14.31
C ALA A 169 11.36 13.41 14.98
N THR A 170 10.50 14.41 14.95
CA THR A 170 9.19 14.37 15.61
C THR A 170 8.12 13.75 14.73
N GLU A 171 8.04 14.16 13.48
CA GLU A 171 6.94 13.79 12.58
C GLU A 171 7.25 12.51 11.80
N ASP A 172 8.47 12.37 11.30
CA ASP A 172 8.81 11.27 10.39
C ASP A 172 10.31 10.89 10.44
N SER A 173 10.73 10.30 11.55
CA SER A 173 12.15 9.98 11.81
C SER A 173 12.83 9.11 10.76
N ARG A 174 12.06 8.50 9.86
CA ARG A 174 12.54 7.67 8.74
C ARG A 174 12.27 8.30 7.37
N TYR A 175 12.05 9.60 7.32
CA TYR A 175 11.63 10.35 6.14
C TYR A 175 12.44 10.03 4.87
N TYR A 176 13.76 9.99 4.98
CA TYR A 176 14.66 9.68 3.86
C TYR A 176 14.75 8.19 3.50
N SER A 177 14.11 7.31 4.31
CA SER A 177 14.18 5.86 4.11
C SER A 177 13.00 5.26 3.37
N HIS A 178 12.00 6.07 3.01
CA HIS A 178 10.80 5.62 2.32
C HIS A 178 10.33 6.64 1.27
N ASN A 179 9.45 6.21 0.37
CA ASN A 179 8.88 7.04 -0.71
C ASN A 179 7.41 7.36 -0.42
N GLY A 180 7.17 8.21 0.58
CA GLY A 180 5.84 8.71 0.95
C GLY A 180 5.03 7.82 1.90
N PHE A 181 5.40 6.54 2.10
CA PHE A 181 4.72 5.63 3.02
C PHE A 181 5.71 4.76 3.80
N ASP A 182 5.72 4.88 5.12
CA ASP A 182 6.54 4.06 6.02
C ASP A 182 5.79 2.80 6.44
N THR A 183 5.95 1.70 5.70
CA THR A 183 5.30 0.41 5.97
C THR A 183 5.59 -0.14 7.36
N PRO A 184 6.85 -0.20 7.88
CA PRO A 184 7.12 -0.64 9.24
C PRO A 184 6.45 0.19 10.32
N ARG A 185 6.42 1.52 10.16
CA ARG A 185 5.74 2.44 11.09
C ARG A 185 4.23 2.23 11.07
N PHE A 186 3.66 2.07 9.88
CA PHE A 186 2.23 1.78 9.71
C PHE A 186 1.82 0.48 10.37
N ILE A 187 2.58 -0.62 10.14
CA ILE A 187 2.31 -1.92 10.78
C ILE A 187 2.39 -1.82 12.29
N ARG A 188 3.41 -1.13 12.85
CA ARG A 188 3.54 -0.90 14.29
C ARG A 188 2.34 -0.17 14.87
N ALA A 189 1.92 0.93 14.23
CA ALA A 189 0.76 1.72 14.66
C ALA A 189 -0.54 0.91 14.58
N ALA A 190 -0.75 0.15 13.51
CA ALA A 190 -1.93 -0.70 13.34
C ALA A 190 -2.00 -1.82 14.39
N LEU A 191 -0.89 -2.51 14.64
CA LEU A 191 -0.82 -3.52 15.70
C LEU A 191 -1.00 -2.91 17.08
N GLY A 192 -0.42 -1.73 17.33
CA GLY A 192 -0.60 -1.01 18.60
C GLY A 192 -2.08 -0.68 18.86
N GLN A 193 -2.79 -0.19 17.86
CA GLN A 193 -4.22 0.07 17.95
C GLN A 193 -5.03 -1.21 18.24
N LEU A 194 -4.71 -2.33 17.57
CA LEU A 194 -5.40 -3.61 17.79
C LEU A 194 -5.24 -4.13 19.22
N ILE A 195 -4.11 -3.87 19.88
CA ILE A 195 -3.84 -4.28 21.26
C ILE A 195 -4.16 -3.17 22.30
N GLY A 196 -4.82 -2.08 21.86
CA GLY A 196 -5.25 -1.00 22.75
C GLY A 196 -4.11 -0.10 23.24
N ARG A 197 -2.94 -0.09 22.59
CA ARG A 197 -1.83 0.81 22.90
C ARG A 197 -2.00 2.16 22.18
N SER A 198 -2.30 3.19 22.94
CA SER A 198 -2.39 4.57 22.43
C SER A 198 -1.02 5.23 22.14
N ASP A 199 0.06 4.67 22.69
CA ASP A 199 1.44 5.13 22.57
C ASP A 199 2.18 4.62 21.33
N ALA A 200 1.50 3.87 20.45
CA ALA A 200 2.10 3.31 19.23
C ALA A 200 2.54 4.37 18.19
N GLY A 201 2.25 5.64 18.44
CA GLY A 201 2.57 6.78 17.58
C GLY A 201 1.69 6.90 16.34
N GLY A 202 1.81 8.01 15.63
CA GLY A 202 1.11 8.24 14.36
C GLY A 202 1.74 7.46 13.19
N ALA A 203 0.90 6.99 12.28
CA ALA A 203 1.34 6.29 11.05
C ALA A 203 1.48 7.21 9.83
N SER A 204 1.23 8.52 9.98
CA SER A 204 1.32 9.48 8.88
C SER A 204 2.76 9.91 8.66
N THR A 205 3.18 9.95 7.40
CA THR A 205 4.47 10.50 6.97
C THR A 205 4.34 11.99 6.69
N LEU A 206 5.46 12.73 6.57
CA LEU A 206 5.47 14.12 6.14
C LEU A 206 4.78 14.31 4.78
N SER A 207 5.09 13.46 3.81
CA SER A 207 4.46 13.49 2.48
C SER A 207 2.94 13.32 2.54
N MET A 208 2.44 12.43 3.42
CA MET A 208 0.99 12.28 3.63
C MET A 208 0.36 13.49 4.31
N GLN A 209 1.10 14.18 5.19
CA GLN A 209 0.62 15.42 5.83
C GLN A 209 0.53 16.57 4.82
N VAL A 210 1.53 16.71 3.93
CA VAL A 210 1.47 17.69 2.83
C VAL A 210 0.26 17.42 1.94
N VAL A 211 0.03 16.17 1.54
CA VAL A 211 -1.13 15.76 0.74
C VAL A 211 -2.44 16.10 1.45
N LYS A 212 -2.55 15.74 2.72
CA LYS A 212 -3.74 16.00 3.54
C LYS A 212 -4.05 17.49 3.62
N ASN A 213 -3.03 18.33 3.83
CA ASN A 213 -3.22 19.78 4.00
C ASN A 213 -3.52 20.49 2.68
N SER A 214 -3.03 19.95 1.53
CA SER A 214 -3.15 20.63 0.24
C SER A 214 -4.29 20.09 -0.65
N PHE A 215 -4.63 18.80 -0.56
CA PHE A 215 -5.48 18.16 -1.58
C PHE A 215 -6.74 17.48 -1.03
N THR A 216 -6.74 17.05 0.24
CA THR A 216 -7.85 16.27 0.78
C THR A 216 -8.76 17.08 1.69
N ASP A 217 -10.07 16.80 1.62
CA ASP A 217 -11.05 17.51 2.42
C ASP A 217 -10.95 17.16 3.90
N ALA A 218 -10.74 18.15 4.75
CA ALA A 218 -10.65 17.99 6.20
C ALA A 218 -11.94 17.45 6.86
N LYS A 219 -13.07 17.49 6.15
CA LYS A 219 -14.40 17.10 6.70
C LYS A 219 -14.55 15.60 6.97
N ALA A 220 -13.85 14.74 6.22
CA ALA A 220 -13.93 13.28 6.42
C ALA A 220 -12.88 12.79 7.43
N THR A 221 -13.17 12.91 8.72
CA THR A 221 -12.21 12.58 9.80
C THR A 221 -12.46 11.23 10.46
N SER A 222 -13.66 10.63 10.31
CA SER A 222 -14.06 9.40 11.00
C SER A 222 -14.82 8.43 10.10
N GLY A 223 -14.98 7.19 10.55
CA GLY A 223 -15.71 6.16 9.86
C GLY A 223 -15.10 5.74 8.52
N ILE A 224 -15.94 5.24 7.60
CA ILE A 224 -15.53 4.78 6.28
C ILE A 224 -14.92 5.93 5.45
N GLY A 225 -15.48 7.14 5.55
CA GLY A 225 -14.94 8.31 4.86
C GLY A 225 -13.52 8.64 5.30
N GLY A 226 -13.20 8.53 6.59
CA GLY A 226 -11.84 8.71 7.12
C GLY A 226 -10.86 7.66 6.60
N ILE A 227 -11.32 6.41 6.46
CA ILE A 227 -10.51 5.33 5.88
C ILE A 227 -10.22 5.61 4.40
N ILE A 228 -11.23 5.93 3.60
CA ILE A 228 -11.07 6.26 2.18
C ILE A 228 -10.08 7.41 2.02
N ARG A 229 -10.28 8.52 2.75
CA ARG A 229 -9.36 9.65 2.74
C ARG A 229 -7.92 9.23 3.08
N LYS A 230 -7.72 8.36 4.07
CA LYS A 230 -6.38 7.87 4.42
C LYS A 230 -5.71 7.12 3.27
N PHE A 231 -6.47 6.32 2.52
CA PHE A 231 -5.95 5.66 1.32
C PHE A 231 -5.70 6.64 0.16
N GLU A 232 -6.52 7.70 0.02
CA GLU A 232 -6.24 8.80 -0.91
C GLU A 232 -4.92 9.51 -0.55
N ASP A 233 -4.70 9.84 0.74
CA ASP A 233 -3.47 10.46 1.22
C ASP A 233 -2.24 9.59 0.89
N ILE A 234 -2.32 8.28 1.16
CA ILE A 234 -1.25 7.32 0.83
C ILE A 234 -1.00 7.29 -0.69
N TYR A 235 -2.07 7.15 -1.48
CA TYR A 235 -1.97 7.08 -2.94
C TYR A 235 -1.31 8.34 -3.51
N LEU A 236 -1.78 9.53 -3.12
CA LEU A 236 -1.25 10.80 -3.60
C LEU A 236 0.19 11.04 -3.14
N ALA A 237 0.52 10.69 -1.90
CA ALA A 237 1.88 10.81 -1.38
C ALA A 237 2.86 9.94 -2.19
N VAL A 238 2.56 8.64 -2.34
CA VAL A 238 3.47 7.66 -2.97
C VAL A 238 3.54 7.82 -4.50
N TYR A 239 2.37 7.96 -5.15
CA TYR A 239 2.29 7.86 -6.61
C TYR A 239 2.29 9.21 -7.34
N LYS A 240 2.08 10.32 -6.62
CA LYS A 240 2.07 11.66 -7.22
C LYS A 240 3.14 12.56 -6.62
N LEU A 241 3.10 12.82 -5.31
CA LEU A 241 3.97 13.80 -4.66
C LEU A 241 5.44 13.36 -4.72
N GLU A 242 5.79 12.21 -4.17
CA GLU A 242 7.16 11.69 -4.12
C GLU A 242 7.75 11.31 -5.51
N LYS A 243 6.91 11.14 -6.52
CA LYS A 243 7.38 10.93 -7.89
C LYS A 243 7.68 12.23 -8.62
N LYS A 244 7.15 13.34 -8.14
CA LYS A 244 7.25 14.63 -8.82
C LYS A 244 8.20 15.61 -8.13
N TYR A 245 8.34 15.52 -6.82
CA TYR A 245 9.08 16.45 -5.99
C TYR A 245 10.17 15.76 -5.19
N THR A 246 11.28 16.47 -4.92
CA THR A 246 12.36 15.99 -4.06
C THR A 246 11.95 16.02 -2.59
N LYS A 247 12.73 15.37 -1.73
CA LYS A 247 12.51 15.38 -0.28
C LYS A 247 12.56 16.80 0.31
N GLU A 248 13.49 17.60 -0.18
CA GLU A 248 13.67 19.00 0.21
C GLU A 248 12.45 19.83 -0.17
N GLN A 249 11.95 19.70 -1.40
CA GLN A 249 10.73 20.39 -1.84
C GLN A 249 9.49 19.97 -1.06
N ILE A 250 9.41 18.70 -0.65
CA ILE A 250 8.28 18.24 0.19
C ILE A 250 8.35 18.83 1.58
N ILE A 251 9.55 18.99 2.18
CA ILE A 251 9.73 19.70 3.46
C ILE A 251 9.34 21.17 3.30
N GLU A 252 9.76 21.82 2.21
CA GLU A 252 9.38 23.19 1.90
C GLU A 252 7.85 23.35 1.85
N TYR A 253 7.15 22.46 1.13
CA TYR A 253 5.68 22.48 1.14
C TYR A 253 5.08 22.20 2.51
N TYR A 254 5.69 21.33 3.31
CA TYR A 254 5.24 21.05 4.66
C TYR A 254 5.31 22.29 5.54
N VAL A 255 6.46 22.96 5.61
CA VAL A 255 6.68 24.12 6.47
C VAL A 255 5.85 25.34 6.06
N ASN A 256 5.57 25.48 4.75
CA ASN A 256 4.77 26.59 4.23
C ASN A 256 3.25 26.38 4.33
N ASN A 257 2.79 25.12 4.30
CA ASN A 257 1.35 24.81 4.27
C ASN A 257 0.80 24.28 5.61
N HIS A 258 1.64 24.18 6.63
CA HIS A 258 1.19 23.68 7.91
C HIS A 258 0.37 24.73 8.65
N PHE A 259 -0.85 24.35 9.05
CA PHE A 259 -1.72 25.21 9.85
C PHE A 259 -1.25 25.26 11.30
N LEU A 260 -0.96 26.44 11.83
CA LEU A 260 -0.38 26.62 13.16
C LEU A 260 -1.29 27.39 14.12
N GLY A 261 -2.57 27.62 13.76
CA GLY A 261 -3.58 28.21 14.59
C GLY A 261 -4.04 29.58 14.08
N GLY A 262 -5.20 30.06 14.50
CA GLY A 262 -5.81 31.30 13.97
C GLY A 262 -5.99 31.21 12.45
N ASN A 263 -5.44 32.17 11.72
CA ASN A 263 -5.34 32.14 10.25
C ASN A 263 -3.89 31.99 9.78
N ILE A 264 -3.01 31.47 10.66
CA ILE A 264 -1.57 31.42 10.46
C ILE A 264 -1.19 30.11 9.81
N TYR A 265 -0.51 30.20 8.68
CA TYR A 265 0.03 29.06 7.94
C TYR A 265 1.51 29.29 7.66
N GLY A 266 2.30 28.27 7.91
CA GLY A 266 3.74 28.29 7.68
C GLY A 266 4.54 28.78 8.88
N VAL A 267 5.82 28.37 8.88
CA VAL A 267 6.71 28.56 10.03
C VAL A 267 7.16 30.00 10.20
N GLU A 268 7.35 30.76 9.12
CA GLU A 268 7.76 32.14 9.17
C GLU A 268 6.66 33.03 9.75
N GLU A 269 5.46 32.93 9.20
CA GLU A 269 4.31 33.66 9.70
C GLU A 269 4.03 33.34 11.18
N ALA A 270 4.16 32.08 11.56
CA ALA A 270 4.00 31.66 12.95
C ALA A 270 5.10 32.23 13.84
N SER A 271 6.33 32.31 13.37
CA SER A 271 7.44 32.90 14.12
C SER A 271 7.19 34.40 14.39
N GLN A 272 6.75 35.10 13.37
CA GLN A 272 6.42 36.55 13.52
C GLN A 272 5.22 36.76 14.44
N ALA A 273 4.13 36.01 14.23
CA ALA A 273 2.91 36.15 14.99
C ALA A 273 3.05 35.79 16.48
N TYR A 274 3.80 34.72 16.79
CA TYR A 274 3.92 34.22 18.17
C TYR A 274 5.13 34.78 18.93
N PHE A 275 6.22 35.09 18.21
CA PHE A 275 7.48 35.50 18.84
C PHE A 275 7.91 36.93 18.45
N GLY A 276 7.20 37.58 17.53
CA GLY A 276 7.50 38.93 17.06
C GLY A 276 8.79 39.08 16.28
N LYS A 277 9.28 37.99 15.69
CA LYS A 277 10.53 37.97 14.90
C LYS A 277 10.54 36.82 13.91
N SER A 278 11.32 37.00 12.83
CA SER A 278 11.61 35.94 11.89
C SER A 278 12.34 34.75 12.55
N TYR A 279 12.10 33.51 12.08
CA TYR A 279 12.85 32.36 12.52
C TYR A 279 14.32 32.36 12.03
N LEU A 280 14.65 33.24 11.07
CA LEU A 280 16.00 33.42 10.52
C LEU A 280 16.98 34.17 11.44
N ILE A 281 16.52 34.63 12.60
CA ILE A 281 17.35 35.43 13.53
C ILE A 281 17.76 34.59 14.73
#